data_b23f98ded4dec750522700c3c319a284
#
_entry.id   b23f98ded4dec750522700c3c319a284
#
_cell.length_a   1.000
_cell.length_b   1.000
_cell.length_c   1.000
_cell.angle_alpha   90.00
_cell.angle_beta   90.00
_cell.angle_gamma   90.00
#
_symmetry.space_group_name_H-M   'P 1'
#
loop_
_entity.id
_entity.type
_entity.pdbx_description
1 polymer ?
#
loop_
_entity_poly.entity_id
_entity_poly.type
_entity_poly.pdbx_seq_one_letter_code
_entity_poly.pdbx_strand_id
1 'polypeptide(L)'
;MPANTTNAAARDGAAVPDGPAAVPDEAVAPLLRGITVLRRLTEADGGALSLSALERATGLARSTVDRLVATLARMDYVRLDGRDVHLAPRLMELGNAYLAALRLPALLAGRADALADELDESVSLAVGDRDGIRFIHQATRRRAISLSFRIGDLLPAERTAPGPLFAVGWTPADWHRWHERRAADPRDDRFPALPPREHVSADAEFERRAARAAVDGWALDDQLIEPGLVAISVPVRAPGTGWARGTGWARGTGWAPGTGWAADTGWAVGAAEVAGAGNVAGAREMAGAGDVEGAADVAGAREMAGAGDVARAREAAGAGDMAGAGDVVCVASVVSHTSRHTAPDLRSALLPRLRAAVAAMEDDLRTAPPAHPGPPPAGLAVWTGASKQELGREFVESLARGLTVLTAFGEGRAALTLTEIARATGLTRASARRALITHEHAGLVAPAPDRTYALTPRVLSLGFPPLSRTSLPEIAQPHLTTLAGRVHESAALAVLSDTGDEIQYTARAAGGRVLSARVTVGTRLPAHATALGRVLLADRPDATASPVLRRVREEGHALVDEELEAGLRAVAVPVRDRAGRVVAAVNIAMHAARGTTEECLTRVLPELRHTADLVEAELRVAGRFCRVAVV
;
A
#
# COMPACT_ATOMS: atom_id res chain seq x y z
N MET A 1 -65.31 4.14 31.93
CA MET A 1 -65.04 4.27 30.48
C MET A 1 -63.59 4.05 30.25
N PRO A 2 -63.21 3.08 29.44
CA PRO A 2 -61.94 2.35 29.64
C PRO A 2 -60.76 2.94 28.91
N ALA A 3 -59.58 2.69 29.52
CA ALA A 3 -58.25 2.90 28.96
C ALA A 3 -57.99 1.99 27.76
N ASN A 4 -57.38 2.55 26.73
CA ASN A 4 -56.95 1.81 25.55
C ASN A 4 -55.45 1.59 25.65
N THR A 5 -55.05 0.38 26.04
CA THR A 5 -53.71 -0.16 25.96
C THR A 5 -53.44 -0.59 24.52
N THR A 6 -52.58 0.13 23.81
CA THR A 6 -52.12 -0.31 22.49
C THR A 6 -50.78 -1.01 22.60
N ASN A 7 -50.82 -2.26 22.29
CA ASN A 7 -49.80 -3.29 22.18
C ASN A 7 -48.61 -2.86 21.29
N ALA A 8 -47.40 -2.84 21.85
CA ALA A 8 -46.17 -2.74 21.09
C ALA A 8 -45.79 -4.14 20.61
N ALA A 9 -46.19 -4.46 19.38
CA ALA A 9 -45.75 -5.67 18.72
C ALA A 9 -44.26 -5.57 18.37
N ALA A 10 -43.49 -6.56 18.82
CA ALA A 10 -42.14 -6.86 18.39
C ALA A 10 -42.11 -6.96 16.86
N ARG A 11 -41.22 -6.22 16.23
CA ARG A 11 -40.89 -6.42 14.82
C ARG A 11 -39.82 -7.49 14.75
N ASP A 12 -40.23 -8.63 14.32
CA ASP A 12 -39.48 -9.80 13.96
C ASP A 12 -38.36 -9.50 12.94
N GLY A 13 -37.35 -10.35 13.03
CA GLY A 13 -36.15 -10.34 12.24
C GLY A 13 -36.35 -10.18 10.73
N ALA A 14 -35.77 -9.16 10.19
CA ALA A 14 -35.56 -9.05 8.76
C ALA A 14 -34.49 -10.07 8.35
N ALA A 15 -34.90 -11.04 7.55
CA ALA A 15 -34.01 -11.98 6.89
C ALA A 15 -32.93 -11.21 6.15
N VAL A 16 -31.66 -11.56 6.40
CA VAL A 16 -30.50 -11.05 5.67
C VAL A 16 -30.60 -11.57 4.24
N PRO A 17 -30.59 -10.72 3.20
CA PRO A 17 -30.61 -11.22 1.83
C PRO A 17 -29.28 -11.89 1.50
N ASP A 18 -29.31 -13.17 1.17
CA ASP A 18 -28.21 -13.95 0.59
C ASP A 18 -27.91 -13.44 -0.84
N GLY A 19 -26.94 -12.55 -0.96
CA GLY A 19 -26.45 -12.07 -2.26
C GLY A 19 -25.46 -10.93 -2.12
N PRO A 20 -24.66 -10.65 -3.15
CA PRO A 20 -23.76 -9.50 -3.14
C PRO A 20 -24.59 -8.24 -2.91
N ALA A 21 -24.19 -7.43 -1.92
CA ALA A 21 -24.92 -6.23 -1.59
C ALA A 21 -25.03 -5.32 -2.82
N ALA A 22 -26.27 -4.95 -3.16
CA ALA A 22 -26.54 -4.07 -4.27
C ALA A 22 -25.76 -2.75 -4.12
N VAL A 23 -25.22 -2.24 -5.24
CA VAL A 23 -24.56 -0.93 -5.25
C VAL A 23 -25.58 0.11 -4.77
N PRO A 24 -25.27 0.92 -3.75
CA PRO A 24 -26.18 1.94 -3.27
C PRO A 24 -26.55 2.92 -4.40
N ASP A 25 -27.80 3.33 -4.50
CA ASP A 25 -28.29 4.27 -5.54
C ASP A 25 -27.51 5.60 -5.54
N GLU A 26 -27.06 6.04 -4.37
CA GLU A 26 -26.26 7.25 -4.22
C GLU A 26 -24.77 7.07 -4.57
N ALA A 27 -24.31 5.85 -4.82
CA ALA A 27 -22.92 5.61 -5.17
C ALA A 27 -22.54 6.24 -6.51
N VAL A 28 -21.30 6.70 -6.58
CA VAL A 28 -20.76 7.37 -7.77
C VAL A 28 -20.13 6.34 -8.69
N ALA A 29 -20.88 5.86 -9.68
CA ALA A 29 -20.45 4.81 -10.60
C ALA A 29 -19.07 5.08 -11.27
N PRO A 30 -18.73 6.30 -11.75
CA PRO A 30 -17.40 6.55 -12.29
C PRO A 30 -16.28 6.41 -11.25
N LEU A 31 -16.54 6.72 -9.97
CA LEU A 31 -15.57 6.52 -8.89
C LEU A 31 -15.33 5.02 -8.63
N LEU A 32 -16.39 4.22 -8.54
CA LEU A 32 -16.26 2.75 -8.42
C LEU A 32 -15.45 2.14 -9.56
N ARG A 33 -15.77 2.53 -10.82
CA ARG A 33 -15.04 2.05 -12.00
C ARG A 33 -13.56 2.46 -11.97
N GLY A 34 -13.24 3.68 -11.54
CA GLY A 34 -11.86 4.14 -11.38
C GLY A 34 -11.10 3.37 -10.29
N ILE A 35 -11.75 3.08 -9.15
CA ILE A 35 -11.21 2.21 -8.10
C ILE A 35 -10.92 0.80 -8.66
N THR A 36 -11.83 0.25 -9.47
CA THR A 36 -11.62 -1.05 -10.13
C THR A 36 -10.41 -1.02 -11.05
N VAL A 37 -10.25 0.02 -11.89
CA VAL A 37 -9.07 0.19 -12.76
C VAL A 37 -7.77 0.21 -11.93
N LEU A 38 -7.72 0.98 -10.84
CA LEU A 38 -6.54 1.06 -9.98
C LEU A 38 -6.23 -0.29 -9.32
N ARG A 39 -7.22 -1.04 -8.87
CA ARG A 39 -7.04 -2.38 -8.29
C ARG A 39 -6.47 -3.35 -9.32
N ARG A 40 -7.00 -3.37 -10.56
CA ARG A 40 -6.47 -4.23 -11.63
C ARG A 40 -5.01 -3.91 -11.97
N LEU A 41 -4.66 -2.63 -12.00
CA LEU A 41 -3.26 -2.23 -12.16
C LEU A 41 -2.39 -2.67 -10.97
N THR A 42 -2.93 -2.61 -9.74
CA THR A 42 -2.20 -3.03 -8.54
C THR A 42 -1.91 -4.53 -8.52
N GLU A 43 -2.84 -5.34 -9.05
CA GLU A 43 -2.75 -6.80 -9.14
C GLU A 43 -1.86 -7.27 -10.28
N ALA A 44 -1.60 -6.41 -11.25
CA ALA A 44 -0.76 -6.72 -12.40
C ALA A 44 0.72 -6.72 -12.04
N ASP A 45 1.49 -7.59 -12.70
CA ASP A 45 2.93 -7.63 -12.56
C ASP A 45 3.55 -6.27 -12.93
N GLY A 46 4.41 -5.77 -12.04
CA GLY A 46 5.03 -4.46 -12.20
C GLY A 46 4.07 -3.26 -12.15
N GLY A 47 2.78 -3.46 -11.78
CA GLY A 47 1.80 -2.37 -11.70
C GLY A 47 1.45 -1.76 -13.07
N ALA A 48 1.48 -2.56 -14.14
CA ALA A 48 1.28 -2.09 -15.51
C ALA A 48 0.36 -3.01 -16.32
N LEU A 49 -0.53 -2.42 -17.13
CA LEU A 49 -1.39 -3.12 -18.08
C LEU A 49 -1.58 -2.29 -19.35
N SER A 50 -1.72 -2.95 -20.49
CA SER A 50 -2.16 -2.25 -21.69
C SER A 50 -3.63 -1.83 -21.58
N LEU A 51 -4.02 -0.78 -22.30
CA LEU A 51 -5.42 -0.32 -22.31
C LEU A 51 -6.40 -1.44 -22.71
N SER A 52 -6.02 -2.32 -23.63
CA SER A 52 -6.83 -3.48 -24.02
C SER A 52 -6.87 -4.58 -22.94
N ALA A 53 -5.81 -4.75 -22.18
CA ALA A 53 -5.82 -5.65 -21.03
C ALA A 53 -6.70 -5.12 -19.89
N LEU A 54 -6.67 -3.80 -19.63
CA LEU A 54 -7.56 -3.14 -18.68
C LEU A 54 -9.04 -3.27 -19.06
N GLU A 55 -9.37 -3.10 -20.35
CA GLU A 55 -10.72 -3.31 -20.86
C GLU A 55 -11.22 -4.72 -20.54
N ARG A 56 -10.43 -5.74 -20.87
CA ARG A 56 -10.76 -7.14 -20.56
C ARG A 56 -10.83 -7.41 -19.04
N ALA A 57 -9.86 -6.93 -18.28
CA ALA A 57 -9.79 -7.18 -16.84
C ALA A 57 -10.89 -6.49 -16.05
N THR A 58 -11.44 -5.39 -16.55
CA THR A 58 -12.48 -4.61 -15.87
C THR A 58 -13.87 -4.88 -16.45
N GLY A 59 -14.00 -5.45 -17.66
CA GLY A 59 -15.26 -5.58 -18.40
C GLY A 59 -15.87 -4.23 -18.83
N LEU A 60 -15.12 -3.13 -18.74
CA LEU A 60 -15.58 -1.80 -19.10
C LEU A 60 -15.38 -1.54 -20.60
N ALA A 61 -16.29 -0.78 -21.20
CA ALA A 61 -16.13 -0.34 -22.59
C ALA A 61 -14.85 0.51 -22.75
N ARG A 62 -14.17 0.36 -23.89
CA ARG A 62 -12.92 1.04 -24.24
C ARG A 62 -12.95 2.55 -23.96
N SER A 63 -13.99 3.23 -24.44
CA SER A 63 -14.14 4.68 -24.21
C SER A 63 -14.25 5.08 -22.74
N THR A 64 -14.79 4.18 -21.89
CA THR A 64 -14.84 4.38 -20.44
C THR A 64 -13.44 4.23 -19.83
N VAL A 65 -12.70 3.19 -20.21
CA VAL A 65 -11.32 2.97 -19.75
C VAL A 65 -10.44 4.15 -20.15
N ASP A 66 -10.49 4.58 -21.40
CA ASP A 66 -9.70 5.71 -21.92
C ASP A 66 -9.94 7.00 -21.10
N ARG A 67 -11.21 7.34 -20.81
CA ARG A 67 -11.57 8.53 -20.00
C ARG A 67 -11.13 8.41 -18.53
N LEU A 68 -11.26 7.22 -17.93
CA LEU A 68 -10.81 6.99 -16.56
C LEU A 68 -9.29 7.11 -16.47
N VAL A 69 -8.56 6.47 -17.40
CA VAL A 69 -7.09 6.52 -17.47
C VAL A 69 -6.59 7.94 -17.75
N ALA A 70 -7.21 8.68 -18.68
CA ALA A 70 -6.86 10.09 -18.93
C ALA A 70 -7.03 10.95 -17.65
N THR A 71 -8.11 10.71 -16.90
CA THR A 71 -8.34 11.41 -15.62
C THR A 71 -7.28 11.03 -14.58
N LEU A 72 -6.96 9.75 -14.42
CA LEU A 72 -5.93 9.28 -13.50
C LEU A 72 -4.53 9.77 -13.89
N ALA A 73 -4.23 9.84 -15.19
CA ALA A 73 -2.98 10.39 -15.71
C ALA A 73 -2.88 11.91 -15.42
N ARG A 74 -3.98 12.65 -15.54
CA ARG A 74 -4.02 14.08 -15.18
C ARG A 74 -3.84 14.32 -13.68
N MET A 75 -4.18 13.32 -12.85
CA MET A 75 -3.91 13.30 -11.41
C MET A 75 -2.47 12.87 -11.07
N ASP A 76 -1.67 12.50 -12.05
CA ASP A 76 -0.36 11.84 -11.91
C ASP A 76 -0.42 10.53 -11.10
N TYR A 77 -1.56 9.85 -11.07
CA TYR A 77 -1.74 8.56 -10.41
C TYR A 77 -1.36 7.38 -11.30
N VAL A 78 -1.40 7.60 -12.61
CA VAL A 78 -0.89 6.67 -13.61
C VAL A 78 -0.09 7.45 -14.66
N ARG A 79 0.79 6.75 -15.36
CA ARG A 79 1.55 7.24 -16.51
C ARG A 79 1.23 6.39 -17.74
N LEU A 80 1.13 7.02 -18.88
CA LEU A 80 1.01 6.34 -20.16
C LEU A 80 2.39 6.22 -20.80
N ASP A 81 2.76 5.01 -21.20
CA ASP A 81 3.93 4.73 -22.00
C ASP A 81 3.48 3.95 -23.25
N GLY A 82 3.36 4.63 -24.37
CA GLY A 82 2.76 4.07 -25.58
C GLY A 82 1.31 3.63 -25.36
N ARG A 83 1.09 2.31 -25.28
CA ARG A 83 -0.24 1.70 -25.05
C ARG A 83 -0.40 1.17 -23.62
N ASP A 84 0.65 1.24 -22.82
CA ASP A 84 0.67 0.69 -21.48
C ASP A 84 0.38 1.78 -20.45
N VAL A 85 -0.38 1.40 -19.44
CA VAL A 85 -0.76 2.24 -18.30
C VAL A 85 0.00 1.72 -17.09
N HIS A 86 0.87 2.55 -16.52
CA HIS A 86 1.69 2.25 -15.36
C HIS A 86 1.18 3.02 -14.15
N LEU A 87 1.18 2.40 -12.97
CA LEU A 87 1.00 3.13 -11.73
C LEU A 87 2.14 4.13 -11.53
N ALA A 88 1.81 5.31 -11.02
CA ALA A 88 2.80 6.36 -10.73
C ALA A 88 2.97 6.55 -9.21
N PRO A 89 4.18 6.93 -8.73
CA PRO A 89 4.48 7.06 -7.31
C PRO A 89 3.51 7.99 -6.55
N ARG A 90 2.97 9.00 -7.18
CA ARG A 90 2.00 9.91 -6.56
C ARG A 90 0.73 9.21 -6.07
N LEU A 91 0.32 8.09 -6.66
CA LEU A 91 -0.82 7.31 -6.18
C LEU A 91 -0.65 6.85 -4.72
N MET A 92 0.60 6.68 -4.25
CA MET A 92 0.89 6.32 -2.86
C MET A 92 0.38 7.37 -1.85
N GLU A 93 0.04 8.59 -2.28
CA GLU A 93 -0.59 9.60 -1.41
C GLU A 93 -1.85 9.05 -0.72
N LEU A 94 -2.62 8.20 -1.41
CA LEU A 94 -3.83 7.59 -0.86
C LEU A 94 -3.50 6.63 0.29
N GLY A 95 -2.56 5.71 0.08
CA GLY A 95 -2.08 4.80 1.12
C GLY A 95 -1.34 5.53 2.25
N ASN A 96 -0.54 6.54 1.90
CA ASN A 96 0.15 7.39 2.87
C ASN A 96 -0.82 8.15 3.78
N ALA A 97 -2.01 8.52 3.29
CA ALA A 97 -3.05 9.13 4.12
C ALA A 97 -3.51 8.16 5.21
N TYR A 98 -3.72 6.88 4.87
CA TYR A 98 -4.06 5.84 5.84
C TYR A 98 -2.92 5.60 6.85
N LEU A 99 -1.69 5.37 6.38
CA LEU A 99 -0.54 5.10 7.26
C LEU A 99 -0.23 6.27 8.20
N ALA A 100 -0.42 7.51 7.72
CA ALA A 100 -0.27 8.71 8.54
C ALA A 100 -1.41 8.84 9.56
N ALA A 101 -2.66 8.55 9.19
CA ALA A 101 -3.80 8.55 10.10
C ALA A 101 -3.63 7.49 11.21
N LEU A 102 -3.10 6.33 10.83
CA LEU A 102 -2.80 5.23 11.73
C LEU A 102 -1.68 5.55 12.72
N ARG A 103 -0.66 6.33 12.34
CA ARG A 103 0.56 6.71 13.08
C ARG A 103 1.50 5.54 13.44
N LEU A 104 1.02 4.30 13.46
CA LEU A 104 1.82 3.14 13.90
C LEU A 104 3.16 3.00 13.16
N PRO A 105 3.24 3.11 11.81
CA PRO A 105 4.52 3.02 11.13
C PRO A 105 5.49 4.13 11.56
N ALA A 106 4.99 5.37 11.74
CA ALA A 106 5.84 6.49 12.15
C ALA A 106 6.43 6.33 13.56
N LEU A 107 5.70 5.68 14.45
CA LEU A 107 6.11 5.48 15.85
C LEU A 107 6.94 4.19 16.05
N LEU A 108 6.60 3.13 15.33
CA LEU A 108 7.11 1.79 15.61
C LEU A 108 8.16 1.27 14.62
N ALA A 109 8.28 1.88 13.43
CA ALA A 109 9.22 1.42 12.40
C ALA A 109 10.66 1.37 12.90
N GLY A 110 11.11 2.37 13.66
CA GLY A 110 12.46 2.40 14.23
C GLY A 110 12.76 1.23 15.16
N ARG A 111 11.76 0.78 15.95
CA ARG A 111 11.91 -0.42 16.81
C ARG A 111 11.95 -1.71 15.99
N ALA A 112 11.10 -1.80 14.96
CA ALA A 112 11.10 -2.95 14.07
C ALA A 112 12.41 -3.06 13.27
N ASP A 113 12.92 -1.94 12.76
CA ASP A 113 14.20 -1.86 12.07
C ASP A 113 15.37 -2.26 12.97
N ALA A 114 15.42 -1.73 14.22
CA ALA A 114 16.46 -2.06 15.20
C ALA A 114 16.43 -3.56 15.57
N LEU A 115 15.24 -4.14 15.76
CA LEU A 115 15.09 -5.56 16.03
C LEU A 115 15.56 -6.40 14.84
N ALA A 116 15.24 -5.99 13.61
CA ALA A 116 15.71 -6.65 12.40
C ALA A 116 17.25 -6.58 12.28
N ASP A 117 17.86 -5.44 12.66
CA ASP A 117 19.32 -5.28 12.73
C ASP A 117 19.96 -6.18 13.78
N GLU A 118 19.37 -6.27 14.98
CA GLU A 118 19.86 -7.10 16.09
C GLU A 118 19.80 -8.59 15.78
N LEU A 119 18.68 -9.06 15.21
CA LEU A 119 18.46 -10.46 14.94
C LEU A 119 19.05 -10.93 13.61
N ASP A 120 19.42 -9.98 12.73
CA ASP A 120 19.75 -10.25 11.33
C ASP A 120 18.63 -11.06 10.62
N GLU A 121 17.35 -10.78 10.99
CA GLU A 121 16.15 -11.39 10.43
C GLU A 121 15.15 -10.33 9.98
N SER A 122 14.19 -10.72 9.14
CA SER A 122 13.14 -9.80 8.69
C SER A 122 12.10 -9.60 9.78
N VAL A 123 11.73 -8.34 10.01
CA VAL A 123 10.68 -7.95 10.97
C VAL A 123 9.57 -7.22 10.25
N SER A 124 8.32 -7.55 10.53
CA SER A 124 7.15 -6.90 9.93
C SER A 124 6.13 -6.47 10.97
N LEU A 125 5.38 -5.41 10.64
CA LEU A 125 4.18 -4.99 11.37
C LEU A 125 2.97 -5.16 10.48
N ALA A 126 1.93 -5.80 10.99
CA ALA A 126 0.68 -6.06 10.27
C ALA A 126 -0.54 -5.60 11.06
N VAL A 127 -1.60 -5.22 10.35
CA VAL A 127 -2.94 -4.94 10.88
C VAL A 127 -3.95 -5.94 10.33
N GLY A 128 -5.08 -6.13 11.01
CA GLY A 128 -6.17 -6.95 10.49
C GLY A 128 -6.88 -6.25 9.33
N ASP A 129 -7.22 -7.00 8.29
CA ASP A 129 -8.05 -6.53 7.19
C ASP A 129 -9.11 -7.60 6.91
N ARG A 130 -10.25 -7.50 7.58
CA ARG A 130 -11.32 -8.51 7.63
C ARG A 130 -10.80 -9.86 8.18
N ASP A 131 -10.86 -10.91 7.36
CA ASP A 131 -10.41 -12.26 7.61
C ASP A 131 -8.97 -12.53 7.13
N GLY A 132 -8.22 -11.44 6.86
CA GLY A 132 -6.82 -11.46 6.47
C GLY A 132 -5.97 -10.49 7.29
N ILE A 133 -4.71 -10.40 6.93
CA ILE A 133 -3.76 -9.45 7.48
C ILE A 133 -3.18 -8.57 6.38
N ARG A 134 -2.80 -7.34 6.72
CA ARG A 134 -2.14 -6.42 5.78
C ARG A 134 -0.90 -5.81 6.41
N PHE A 135 0.22 -5.86 5.69
CA PHE A 135 1.47 -5.27 6.17
C PHE A 135 1.42 -3.75 6.10
N ILE A 136 1.87 -3.10 7.18
CA ILE A 136 2.01 -1.64 7.31
C ILE A 136 3.46 -1.18 7.45
N HIS A 137 4.39 -2.11 7.77
CA HIS A 137 5.82 -1.88 7.80
C HIS A 137 6.58 -3.18 7.56
N GLN A 138 7.74 -3.08 6.90
CA GLN A 138 8.63 -4.19 6.59
C GLN A 138 10.10 -3.76 6.76
N ALA A 139 10.79 -4.36 7.72
CA ALA A 139 12.24 -4.28 7.87
C ALA A 139 12.86 -5.55 7.28
N THR A 140 13.08 -5.57 5.96
CA THR A 140 13.59 -6.75 5.26
C THR A 140 15.11 -6.78 5.23
N ARG A 141 15.68 -7.98 5.36
CA ARG A 141 17.11 -8.22 5.12
C ARG A 141 17.35 -8.60 3.67
N ARG A 142 18.33 -7.95 3.03
CA ARG A 142 18.75 -8.29 1.66
C ARG A 142 19.58 -9.56 1.72
N ARG A 143 19.02 -10.66 1.22
CA ARG A 143 19.64 -11.97 1.12
C ARG A 143 19.34 -12.59 -0.23
N ALA A 144 20.08 -13.63 -0.60
CA ALA A 144 19.80 -14.41 -1.82
C ALA A 144 18.41 -15.05 -1.77
N ILE A 145 17.96 -15.45 -0.56
CA ILE A 145 16.59 -15.89 -0.29
C ILE A 145 16.01 -14.88 0.70
N SER A 146 15.12 -14.03 0.25
CA SER A 146 14.48 -12.99 1.07
C SER A 146 12.96 -13.01 0.86
N LEU A 147 12.24 -12.56 1.89
CA LEU A 147 10.80 -12.38 1.81
C LEU A 147 10.40 -11.43 0.68
N SER A 148 9.41 -11.83 -0.09
CA SER A 148 8.87 -11.04 -1.20
C SER A 148 7.68 -10.15 -0.81
N PHE A 149 7.16 -10.22 0.43
CA PHE A 149 6.01 -9.44 0.86
C PHE A 149 6.30 -7.93 0.89
N ARG A 150 5.28 -7.15 0.56
CA ARG A 150 5.34 -5.70 0.42
C ARG A 150 4.39 -5.03 1.41
N ILE A 151 4.65 -3.79 1.75
CA ILE A 151 3.67 -2.98 2.48
C ILE A 151 2.40 -2.89 1.63
N GLY A 152 1.25 -3.18 2.26
CA GLY A 152 -0.03 -3.20 1.60
C GLY A 152 -0.45 -4.57 1.03
N ASP A 153 0.42 -5.57 0.96
CA ASP A 153 0.02 -6.92 0.58
C ASP A 153 -0.99 -7.48 1.60
N LEU A 154 -2.02 -8.14 1.07
CA LEU A 154 -3.06 -8.82 1.84
C LEU A 154 -2.79 -10.33 1.82
N LEU A 155 -2.77 -10.94 3.01
CA LEU A 155 -2.60 -12.37 3.19
C LEU A 155 -3.77 -12.97 3.97
N PRO A 156 -4.19 -14.21 3.69
CA PRO A 156 -5.23 -14.89 4.46
C PRO A 156 -4.75 -15.17 5.89
N ALA A 157 -5.60 -14.91 6.88
CA ALA A 157 -5.22 -15.02 8.29
C ALA A 157 -4.75 -16.44 8.66
N GLU A 158 -5.40 -17.46 8.13
CA GLU A 158 -5.11 -18.86 8.46
C GLU A 158 -3.75 -19.36 7.94
N ARG A 159 -3.09 -18.65 7.04
CA ARG A 159 -1.75 -19.01 6.55
C ARG A 159 -0.62 -18.23 7.21
N THR A 160 -0.92 -17.39 8.17
CA THR A 160 0.08 -16.46 8.72
C THR A 160 0.23 -16.61 10.23
N ALA A 161 1.38 -16.21 10.77
CA ALA A 161 1.58 -16.13 12.21
C ALA A 161 0.75 -15.01 12.88
N PRO A 162 0.55 -13.81 12.28
CA PRO A 162 -0.33 -12.79 12.87
C PRO A 162 -1.81 -13.15 12.88
N GLY A 163 -2.27 -13.96 11.93
CA GLY A 163 -3.69 -14.26 11.74
C GLY A 163 -4.40 -14.82 12.97
N PRO A 164 -3.88 -15.87 13.64
CA PRO A 164 -4.48 -16.38 14.86
C PRO A 164 -4.63 -15.34 15.96
N LEU A 165 -3.67 -14.41 16.09
CA LEU A 165 -3.70 -13.33 17.09
C LEU A 165 -4.82 -12.32 16.80
N PHE A 166 -5.12 -12.05 15.53
CA PHE A 166 -6.28 -11.25 15.16
C PHE A 166 -7.59 -12.02 15.37
N ALA A 167 -7.62 -13.30 15.01
CA ALA A 167 -8.81 -14.14 15.14
C ALA A 167 -9.27 -14.33 16.60
N VAL A 168 -8.39 -14.17 17.59
CA VAL A 168 -8.76 -14.14 19.02
C VAL A 168 -9.88 -13.13 19.29
N GLY A 169 -9.96 -12.05 18.56
CA GLY A 169 -10.96 -11.03 18.77
C GLY A 169 -12.11 -11.08 17.77
N TRP A 170 -12.16 -12.03 16.87
CA TRP A 170 -13.24 -12.14 15.90
C TRP A 170 -14.60 -12.40 16.57
N THR A 171 -15.59 -11.73 16.05
CA THR A 171 -17.00 -11.97 16.40
C THR A 171 -17.51 -13.21 15.66
N PRO A 172 -18.67 -13.77 16.04
CA PRO A 172 -19.30 -14.84 15.26
C PRO A 172 -19.50 -14.48 13.79
N ALA A 173 -19.85 -13.22 13.49
CA ALA A 173 -19.98 -12.75 12.11
C ALA A 173 -18.63 -12.69 11.35
N ASP A 174 -17.50 -12.45 12.05
CA ASP A 174 -16.18 -12.51 11.43
C ASP A 174 -15.79 -13.94 11.08
N TRP A 175 -16.05 -14.89 11.97
CA TRP A 175 -15.85 -16.32 11.74
C TRP A 175 -16.73 -16.82 10.58
N HIS A 176 -18.00 -16.42 10.55
CA HIS A 176 -18.93 -16.78 9.45
C HIS A 176 -18.37 -16.30 8.10
N ARG A 177 -17.97 -15.04 7.98
CA ARG A 177 -17.37 -14.50 6.76
C ARG A 177 -16.09 -15.23 6.35
N TRP A 178 -15.27 -15.63 7.31
CA TRP A 178 -14.07 -16.41 7.05
C TRP A 178 -14.42 -17.80 6.47
N HIS A 179 -15.38 -18.51 7.05
CA HIS A 179 -15.86 -19.79 6.53
C HIS A 179 -16.45 -19.65 5.11
N GLU A 180 -17.30 -18.64 4.88
CA GLU A 180 -17.86 -18.36 3.55
C GLU A 180 -16.74 -18.12 2.51
N ARG A 181 -15.76 -17.29 2.86
CA ARG A 181 -14.62 -17.04 1.96
C ARG A 181 -13.83 -18.32 1.71
N ARG A 182 -13.55 -19.12 2.74
CA ARG A 182 -12.82 -20.39 2.62
C ARG A 182 -13.56 -21.39 1.72
N ALA A 183 -14.86 -21.47 1.85
CA ALA A 183 -15.69 -22.30 0.99
C ALA A 183 -15.70 -21.83 -0.48
N ALA A 184 -15.75 -20.50 -0.69
CA ALA A 184 -15.80 -19.90 -2.02
C ALA A 184 -14.41 -19.83 -2.71
N ASP A 185 -13.31 -19.81 -1.93
CA ASP A 185 -11.93 -19.69 -2.42
C ASP A 185 -10.98 -20.60 -1.62
N PRO A 186 -11.11 -21.93 -1.75
CA PRO A 186 -10.34 -22.89 -0.97
C PRO A 186 -8.84 -22.87 -1.30
N ARG A 187 -8.43 -22.33 -2.45
CA ARG A 187 -7.05 -22.27 -2.91
C ARG A 187 -6.36 -20.92 -2.64
N ASP A 188 -7.07 -19.97 -2.05
CA ASP A 188 -6.58 -18.61 -1.80
C ASP A 188 -6.21 -17.85 -3.09
N ASP A 189 -6.90 -18.12 -4.21
CA ASP A 189 -6.65 -17.47 -5.51
C ASP A 189 -6.89 -15.94 -5.47
N ARG A 190 -7.64 -15.46 -4.47
CA ARG A 190 -7.88 -14.02 -4.22
C ARG A 190 -6.75 -13.30 -3.51
N PHE A 191 -5.67 -13.98 -3.18
CA PHE A 191 -4.51 -13.42 -2.48
C PHE A 191 -3.27 -13.45 -3.40
N PRO A 192 -3.12 -12.49 -4.32
CA PRO A 192 -2.09 -12.53 -5.37
C PRO A 192 -0.65 -12.44 -4.82
N ALA A 193 -0.49 -12.07 -3.55
CA ALA A 193 0.81 -12.03 -2.90
C ALA A 193 1.35 -13.42 -2.50
N LEU A 194 0.53 -14.46 -2.62
CA LEU A 194 0.88 -15.83 -2.26
C LEU A 194 0.67 -16.78 -3.45
N PRO A 195 1.47 -17.86 -3.53
CA PRO A 195 1.15 -18.94 -4.44
C PRO A 195 -0.18 -19.60 -4.02
N PRO A 196 -1.00 -20.06 -4.98
CA PRO A 196 -2.21 -20.81 -4.69
C PRO A 196 -1.90 -22.01 -3.78
N ARG A 197 -2.83 -22.33 -2.90
CA ARG A 197 -2.66 -23.42 -1.95
C ARG A 197 -2.71 -24.78 -2.68
N GLU A 198 -1.71 -25.62 -2.47
CA GLU A 198 -1.70 -26.99 -3.02
C GLU A 198 -2.64 -27.92 -2.25
N HIS A 199 -2.71 -27.78 -0.92
CA HIS A 199 -3.53 -28.59 -0.04
C HIS A 199 -4.42 -27.72 0.83
N VAL A 200 -5.70 -28.07 0.92
CA VAL A 200 -6.67 -27.38 1.78
C VAL A 200 -6.53 -27.92 3.21
N SER A 201 -6.03 -27.08 4.13
CA SER A 201 -6.03 -27.40 5.55
C SER A 201 -7.46 -27.37 6.14
N ALA A 202 -7.73 -28.19 7.14
CA ALA A 202 -9.02 -28.20 7.82
C ALA A 202 -9.24 -26.89 8.60
N ASP A 203 -10.43 -26.33 8.54
CA ASP A 203 -10.80 -25.08 9.23
C ASP A 203 -10.55 -25.17 10.74
N ALA A 204 -10.86 -26.32 11.35
CA ALA A 204 -10.59 -26.63 12.76
C ALA A 204 -9.10 -26.48 13.18
N GLU A 205 -8.15 -26.50 12.25
CA GLU A 205 -6.75 -26.25 12.56
C GLU A 205 -6.50 -24.79 12.87
N PHE A 206 -7.04 -23.87 12.06
CA PHE A 206 -6.93 -22.46 12.31
C PHE A 206 -7.66 -22.03 13.58
N GLU A 207 -8.84 -22.57 13.84
CA GLU A 207 -9.59 -22.35 15.08
C GLU A 207 -8.78 -22.78 16.32
N ARG A 208 -8.15 -23.96 16.27
CA ARG A 208 -7.27 -24.41 17.37
C ARG A 208 -6.05 -23.50 17.55
N ARG A 209 -5.47 -22.99 16.46
CA ARG A 209 -4.35 -22.03 16.52
C ARG A 209 -4.80 -20.71 17.15
N ALA A 210 -5.97 -20.21 16.82
CA ALA A 210 -6.54 -19.00 17.43
C ALA A 210 -6.83 -19.20 18.93
N ALA A 211 -7.41 -20.33 19.31
CA ALA A 211 -7.64 -20.68 20.73
C ALA A 211 -6.32 -20.76 21.51
N ARG A 212 -5.28 -21.35 20.92
CA ARG A 212 -3.94 -21.41 21.53
C ARG A 212 -3.31 -20.03 21.64
N ALA A 213 -3.42 -19.20 20.60
CA ALA A 213 -2.91 -17.82 20.60
C ALA A 213 -3.57 -16.94 21.67
N ALA A 214 -4.84 -17.22 22.01
CA ALA A 214 -5.55 -16.55 23.10
C ALA A 214 -4.91 -16.83 24.48
N VAL A 215 -4.38 -18.04 24.68
CA VAL A 215 -3.73 -18.46 25.94
C VAL A 215 -2.27 -18.03 25.98
N ASP A 216 -1.52 -18.30 24.91
CA ASP A 216 -0.06 -18.12 24.87
C ASP A 216 0.36 -16.66 24.68
N GLY A 217 -0.51 -15.83 24.09
CA GLY A 217 -0.21 -14.43 23.76
C GLY A 217 0.80 -14.27 22.63
N TRP A 218 1.03 -15.32 21.84
CA TRP A 218 1.86 -15.33 20.63
C TRP A 218 1.39 -16.42 19.67
N ALA A 219 1.82 -16.36 18.41
CA ALA A 219 1.49 -17.37 17.43
C ALA A 219 2.68 -17.67 16.52
N LEU A 220 2.68 -18.88 15.94
CA LEU A 220 3.72 -19.39 15.07
C LEU A 220 3.12 -19.78 13.71
N ASP A 221 3.87 -19.51 12.66
CA ASP A 221 3.73 -20.08 11.34
C ASP A 221 4.93 -21.00 11.09
N ASP A 222 4.65 -22.29 10.90
CA ASP A 222 5.65 -23.27 10.49
C ASP A 222 5.31 -23.73 9.08
N GLN A 223 5.86 -23.00 8.09
CA GLN A 223 5.76 -23.34 6.66
C GLN A 223 4.32 -23.37 6.09
N LEU A 224 3.39 -22.59 6.67
CA LEU A 224 2.00 -22.49 6.16
C LEU A 224 1.89 -21.61 4.93
N ILE A 225 2.76 -20.61 4.82
CA ILE A 225 2.82 -19.72 3.65
C ILE A 225 3.52 -20.44 2.52
N GLU A 226 4.71 -20.92 2.78
CA GLU A 226 5.60 -21.55 1.81
C GLU A 226 6.58 -22.50 2.52
N PRO A 227 6.91 -23.66 1.95
CA PRO A 227 7.97 -24.53 2.47
C PRO A 227 9.28 -23.75 2.67
N GLY A 228 9.91 -23.95 3.82
CA GLY A 228 11.13 -23.24 4.19
C GLY A 228 10.92 -21.91 4.93
N LEU A 229 9.72 -21.38 5.00
CA LEU A 229 9.42 -20.13 5.71
C LEU A 229 8.85 -20.43 7.10
N VAL A 230 9.40 -19.78 8.13
CA VAL A 230 8.91 -19.84 9.52
C VAL A 230 8.78 -18.45 10.09
N ALA A 231 7.73 -18.20 10.89
CA ALA A 231 7.49 -16.89 11.49
C ALA A 231 6.91 -17.02 12.90
N ILE A 232 7.29 -16.08 13.78
CA ILE A 232 6.71 -15.94 15.11
C ILE A 232 6.19 -14.52 15.32
N SER A 233 5.03 -14.40 15.96
CA SER A 233 4.31 -13.13 16.09
C SER A 233 3.84 -12.87 17.50
N VAL A 234 3.86 -11.60 17.90
CA VAL A 234 3.38 -11.09 19.18
C VAL A 234 2.49 -9.86 18.93
N PRO A 235 1.32 -9.75 19.60
CA PRO A 235 0.45 -8.58 19.44
C PRO A 235 1.04 -7.36 20.14
N VAL A 236 0.96 -6.21 19.48
CA VAL A 236 1.27 -4.88 20.05
C VAL A 236 -0.04 -4.26 20.53
N ARG A 237 -0.10 -3.85 21.78
CA ARG A 237 -1.29 -3.31 22.44
C ARG A 237 -1.13 -1.83 22.75
N ALA A 238 -2.22 -1.09 22.73
CA ALA A 238 -2.22 0.29 23.13
C ALA A 238 -3.41 0.59 24.05
N PRO A 239 -3.25 1.45 25.07
CA PRO A 239 -4.33 1.83 25.96
C PRO A 239 -5.35 2.74 25.26
N GLY A 240 -6.62 2.43 25.42
CA GLY A 240 -7.75 3.27 24.99
C GLY A 240 -8.15 3.17 23.54
N THR A 241 -9.36 3.64 23.23
CA THR A 241 -10.02 3.53 21.92
C THR A 241 -9.42 4.42 20.82
N GLY A 242 -8.50 5.33 21.16
CA GLY A 242 -7.92 6.31 20.23
C GLY A 242 -7.06 5.68 19.12
N TRP A 243 -6.36 4.59 19.45
CA TRP A 243 -5.46 3.87 18.53
C TRP A 243 -6.18 2.82 17.69
N ALA A 244 -7.28 2.28 18.18
CA ALA A 244 -8.06 1.27 17.47
C ALA A 244 -8.81 1.84 16.24
N ARG A 245 -8.95 3.17 16.16
CA ARG A 245 -9.59 3.85 15.03
C ARG A 245 -8.67 3.78 13.81
N GLY A 246 -9.08 3.04 12.80
CA GLY A 246 -8.31 2.85 11.56
C GLY A 246 -7.48 1.55 11.50
N THR A 247 -7.35 0.79 12.59
CA THR A 247 -6.70 -0.53 12.56
C THR A 247 -7.59 -1.63 11.97
N GLY A 248 -8.84 -1.30 11.60
CA GLY A 248 -9.86 -2.31 11.24
C GLY A 248 -10.39 -3.09 12.45
N TRP A 249 -9.94 -2.74 13.67
CA TRP A 249 -10.16 -3.51 14.90
C TRP A 249 -10.57 -2.61 16.07
N ALA A 250 -11.81 -2.14 16.10
CA ALA A 250 -12.40 -1.56 17.29
C ALA A 250 -13.37 -2.57 17.89
N ARG A 251 -13.09 -3.05 19.13
CA ARG A 251 -14.09 -3.77 19.92
C ARG A 251 -15.33 -2.90 20.02
N GLY A 252 -16.48 -3.41 19.59
CA GLY A 252 -17.77 -2.76 19.82
C GLY A 252 -18.16 -1.63 18.87
N THR A 253 -17.38 -1.27 17.86
CA THR A 253 -17.96 -0.64 16.68
C THR A 253 -18.57 -1.78 15.90
N GLY A 254 -19.82 -2.13 16.29
CA GLY A 254 -20.61 -3.05 15.52
C GLY A 254 -20.63 -2.56 14.09
N TRP A 255 -19.93 -3.23 13.24
CA TRP A 255 -20.26 -3.29 11.84
C TRP A 255 -21.70 -3.77 11.84
N ALA A 256 -22.61 -2.83 11.64
CA ALA A 256 -24.01 -3.20 11.57
C ALA A 256 -24.14 -4.29 10.51
N PRO A 257 -24.74 -5.46 10.84
CA PRO A 257 -25.11 -6.42 9.81
C PRO A 257 -26.10 -5.68 8.92
N GLY A 258 -25.67 -5.33 7.70
CA GLY A 258 -26.48 -4.52 6.77
C GLY A 258 -25.69 -3.53 5.93
N THR A 259 -24.47 -3.13 6.30
CA THR A 259 -23.57 -2.51 5.33
C THR A 259 -22.93 -3.62 4.50
N GLY A 260 -23.67 -4.02 3.47
CA GLY A 260 -23.34 -5.11 2.59
C GLY A 260 -21.96 -4.93 1.98
N TRP A 261 -21.05 -5.72 2.47
CA TRP A 261 -19.87 -6.03 1.74
C TRP A 261 -20.29 -7.03 0.65
N ALA A 262 -20.70 -6.49 -0.49
CA ALA A 262 -20.68 -7.31 -1.68
C ALA A 262 -19.30 -7.94 -1.72
N ALA A 263 -19.24 -9.27 -1.69
CA ALA A 263 -18.11 -9.96 -2.25
C ALA A 263 -17.77 -9.22 -3.53
N ASP A 264 -16.49 -8.95 -3.78
CA ASP A 264 -16.01 -8.35 -5.02
C ASP A 264 -16.40 -9.29 -6.16
N THR A 265 -17.68 -9.28 -6.57
CA THR A 265 -18.27 -10.12 -7.61
C THR A 265 -17.89 -9.65 -9.01
N GLY A 266 -16.97 -8.69 -9.09
CA GLY A 266 -16.28 -8.38 -10.34
C GLY A 266 -15.39 -9.51 -10.88
N TRP A 267 -15.22 -10.62 -10.11
CA TRP A 267 -14.41 -11.77 -10.51
C TRP A 267 -15.16 -12.87 -11.28
N ALA A 268 -16.49 -12.87 -11.28
CA ALA A 268 -17.25 -14.00 -11.81
C ALA A 268 -17.82 -13.83 -13.23
N VAL A 269 -17.53 -12.76 -13.94
CA VAL A 269 -18.10 -12.50 -15.28
C VAL A 269 -17.09 -12.72 -16.42
N GLY A 270 -16.06 -13.51 -16.21
CA GLY A 270 -15.08 -13.80 -17.29
C GLY A 270 -14.79 -15.27 -17.57
N ALA A 271 -15.36 -16.23 -16.83
CA ALA A 271 -15.01 -17.64 -16.96
C ALA A 271 -16.11 -18.54 -17.54
N ALA A 272 -17.24 -18.02 -17.99
CA ALA A 272 -18.38 -18.82 -18.42
C ALA A 272 -18.69 -18.81 -19.92
N GLU A 273 -17.83 -18.30 -20.78
CA GLU A 273 -18.09 -18.28 -22.23
C GLU A 273 -16.90 -18.69 -23.10
N VAL A 274 -16.16 -19.73 -22.74
CA VAL A 274 -15.34 -20.51 -23.69
C VAL A 274 -15.41 -21.98 -23.31
N ALA A 275 -16.56 -22.60 -23.47
CA ALA A 275 -16.72 -24.04 -23.63
C ALA A 275 -17.98 -24.32 -24.47
N GLY A 276 -17.87 -24.02 -25.74
CA GLY A 276 -18.82 -24.42 -26.75
C GLY A 276 -18.19 -25.44 -27.71
N ALA A 277 -18.83 -26.57 -27.82
CA ALA A 277 -18.64 -27.61 -28.82
C ALA A 277 -17.62 -28.71 -28.54
N GLY A 278 -18.12 -29.85 -28.10
CA GLY A 278 -17.45 -31.14 -28.07
C GLY A 278 -18.40 -32.23 -27.57
N ASN A 279 -19.26 -32.68 -28.44
CA ASN A 279 -20.21 -33.77 -28.26
C ASN A 279 -19.48 -35.11 -28.00
N VAL A 280 -19.75 -35.80 -26.88
CA VAL A 280 -19.79 -37.28 -26.87
C VAL A 280 -20.82 -37.77 -25.85
N ALA A 281 -21.72 -38.56 -26.35
CA ALA A 281 -22.78 -39.25 -25.66
C ALA A 281 -22.27 -40.42 -24.78
N GLY A 282 -23.00 -40.72 -23.72
CA GLY A 282 -23.12 -42.08 -23.21
C GLY A 282 -22.66 -42.28 -21.79
N ALA A 283 -23.57 -42.36 -20.87
CA ALA A 283 -23.88 -43.52 -20.04
C ALA A 283 -24.84 -43.16 -18.91
N ARG A 284 -25.90 -43.92 -18.91
CA ARG A 284 -27.05 -43.89 -17.98
C ARG A 284 -26.69 -44.49 -16.62
N GLU A 285 -27.55 -44.04 -15.66
CA GLU A 285 -28.14 -44.80 -14.53
C GLU A 285 -27.24 -45.06 -13.30
N MET A 286 -27.60 -44.49 -12.20
CA MET A 286 -28.48 -45.11 -11.19
C MET A 286 -28.72 -44.18 -10.01
N ALA A 287 -29.97 -44.07 -9.72
CA ALA A 287 -30.70 -43.54 -8.59
C ALA A 287 -30.08 -43.62 -7.19
N GLY A 288 -30.44 -42.63 -6.37
CA GLY A 288 -30.35 -42.63 -4.95
C GLY A 288 -30.76 -41.29 -4.38
N ALA A 289 -32.09 -41.02 -4.32
CA ALA A 289 -32.62 -39.92 -3.53
C ALA A 289 -32.48 -40.32 -2.06
N GLY A 290 -31.67 -39.57 -1.31
CA GLY A 290 -31.55 -39.66 0.13
C GLY A 290 -31.44 -38.25 0.68
N ASP A 291 -32.37 -37.94 1.56
CA ASP A 291 -32.67 -36.69 2.20
C ASP A 291 -31.48 -35.79 2.58
N VAL A 292 -31.49 -34.58 2.05
CA VAL A 292 -30.54 -33.50 2.34
C VAL A 292 -31.17 -32.49 3.31
N GLU A 293 -31.73 -32.95 4.41
CA GLU A 293 -32.18 -32.07 5.52
C GLU A 293 -31.18 -31.97 6.69
N GLY A 294 -30.05 -32.69 6.65
CA GLY A 294 -29.09 -32.69 7.75
C GLY A 294 -27.84 -31.82 7.55
N ALA A 295 -27.59 -31.27 6.36
CA ALA A 295 -26.32 -30.61 6.06
C ALA A 295 -26.24 -29.15 6.59
N ALA A 296 -27.36 -28.46 6.69
CA ALA A 296 -27.41 -27.09 7.21
C ALA A 296 -27.21 -27.05 8.74
N ASP A 297 -27.79 -28.01 9.47
CA ASP A 297 -27.66 -28.08 10.93
C ASP A 297 -26.26 -28.52 11.40
N VAL A 298 -25.55 -29.33 10.62
CA VAL A 298 -24.19 -29.77 10.96
C VAL A 298 -23.16 -28.66 10.68
N ALA A 299 -23.40 -27.80 9.70
CA ALA A 299 -22.55 -26.62 9.43
C ALA A 299 -22.72 -25.57 10.54
N GLY A 300 -23.95 -25.26 10.94
CA GLY A 300 -24.24 -24.32 12.02
C GLY A 300 -23.77 -24.81 13.39
N ALA A 301 -23.83 -26.12 13.66
CA ALA A 301 -23.32 -26.69 14.91
C ALA A 301 -21.79 -26.71 14.98
N ARG A 302 -21.08 -26.90 13.84
CA ARG A 302 -19.60 -26.77 13.76
C ARG A 302 -19.15 -25.33 13.91
N GLU A 303 -19.86 -24.39 13.32
CA GLU A 303 -19.61 -22.95 13.38
C GLU A 303 -19.72 -22.41 14.82
N MET A 304 -20.74 -22.83 15.55
CA MET A 304 -20.92 -22.51 16.98
C MET A 304 -19.86 -23.15 17.87
N ALA A 305 -19.32 -24.31 17.51
CA ALA A 305 -18.30 -25.00 18.29
C ALA A 305 -16.94 -24.27 18.26
N GLY A 306 -16.47 -23.81 17.10
CA GLY A 306 -15.18 -23.11 16.99
C GLY A 306 -15.16 -21.74 17.70
N ALA A 307 -16.22 -20.93 17.51
CA ALA A 307 -16.38 -19.68 18.25
C ALA A 307 -16.51 -19.90 19.76
N GLY A 308 -17.17 -20.99 20.17
CA GLY A 308 -17.31 -21.41 21.57
C GLY A 308 -15.99 -21.85 22.20
N ASP A 309 -15.10 -22.48 21.44
CA ASP A 309 -13.79 -22.92 21.92
C ASP A 309 -12.82 -21.77 22.12
N VAL A 310 -12.80 -20.78 21.20
CA VAL A 310 -12.04 -19.54 21.35
C VAL A 310 -12.57 -18.72 22.53
N ALA A 311 -13.89 -18.63 22.69
CA ALA A 311 -14.51 -17.92 23.82
C ALA A 311 -14.16 -18.60 25.16
N ARG A 312 -14.25 -19.94 25.25
CA ARG A 312 -13.86 -20.71 26.43
C ARG A 312 -12.38 -20.62 26.73
N ALA A 313 -11.51 -20.65 25.71
CA ALA A 313 -10.07 -20.46 25.89
C ALA A 313 -9.75 -19.05 26.43
N ARG A 314 -10.50 -18.03 26.04
CA ARG A 314 -10.39 -16.66 26.60
C ARG A 314 -10.81 -16.59 28.05
N GLU A 315 -11.91 -17.23 28.44
CA GLU A 315 -12.35 -17.32 29.83
C GLU A 315 -11.36 -18.08 30.69
N ALA A 316 -10.86 -19.23 30.20
CA ALA A 316 -9.86 -20.04 30.90
C ALA A 316 -8.52 -19.31 31.08
N ALA A 317 -8.17 -18.43 30.15
CA ALA A 317 -6.96 -17.56 30.24
C ALA A 317 -7.12 -16.35 31.16
N GLY A 318 -8.26 -16.21 31.86
CA GLY A 318 -8.54 -15.04 32.68
C GLY A 318 -8.73 -13.77 31.83
N ALA A 319 -9.01 -13.92 30.56
CA ALA A 319 -9.15 -12.80 29.60
C ALA A 319 -10.43 -11.96 29.87
N GLY A 320 -11.31 -12.40 30.76
CA GLY A 320 -12.41 -11.61 31.33
C GLY A 320 -11.91 -10.44 32.20
N ASP A 321 -10.77 -10.61 32.87
CA ASP A 321 -10.18 -9.61 33.78
C ASP A 321 -9.09 -8.74 33.10
N MET A 322 -8.79 -9.01 31.81
CA MET A 322 -7.84 -8.22 30.99
C MET A 322 -8.45 -6.87 30.52
N ALA A 323 -9.40 -6.33 31.25
CA ALA A 323 -9.93 -4.98 31.02
C ALA A 323 -8.86 -3.86 31.14
N GLY A 324 -7.65 -4.20 31.65
CA GLY A 324 -6.48 -3.32 31.68
C GLY A 324 -5.46 -3.54 30.56
N ALA A 325 -5.54 -4.65 29.79
CA ALA A 325 -4.68 -4.86 28.65
C ALA A 325 -5.31 -4.20 27.42
N GLY A 326 -4.73 -3.10 26.95
CA GLY A 326 -5.21 -2.32 25.81
C GLY A 326 -5.58 -3.14 24.56
N ASP A 327 -6.23 -2.51 23.59
CA ASP A 327 -6.59 -3.15 22.32
C ASP A 327 -5.37 -3.53 21.50
N VAL A 328 -5.40 -4.67 20.78
CA VAL A 328 -4.38 -5.04 19.80
C VAL A 328 -4.45 -4.04 18.65
N VAL A 329 -3.42 -3.25 18.43
CA VAL A 329 -3.39 -2.22 17.37
C VAL A 329 -2.62 -2.69 16.13
N CYS A 330 -1.67 -3.56 16.30
CA CYS A 330 -0.98 -4.29 15.23
C CYS A 330 -0.32 -5.54 15.79
N VAL A 331 0.29 -6.34 14.94
CA VAL A 331 1.07 -7.52 15.32
C VAL A 331 2.47 -7.38 14.74
N ALA A 332 3.47 -7.56 15.59
CA ALA A 332 4.88 -7.62 15.20
C ALA A 332 5.29 -9.08 14.96
N SER A 333 6.02 -9.34 13.88
CA SER A 333 6.46 -10.67 13.48
C SER A 333 7.94 -10.68 13.14
N VAL A 334 8.65 -11.72 13.58
CA VAL A 334 9.98 -12.08 13.08
C VAL A 334 9.80 -13.24 12.11
N VAL A 335 10.42 -13.13 10.95
CA VAL A 335 10.32 -14.12 9.87
C VAL A 335 11.71 -14.57 9.48
N SER A 336 11.90 -15.90 9.41
CA SER A 336 13.16 -16.55 9.09
C SER A 336 12.97 -17.69 8.09
N HIS A 337 14.08 -18.22 7.58
CA HIS A 337 14.11 -19.42 6.77
C HIS A 337 14.47 -20.63 7.63
N THR A 338 13.90 -21.83 7.35
CA THR A 338 14.15 -23.06 8.13
C THR A 338 15.61 -23.48 8.15
N SER A 339 16.43 -23.06 7.17
CA SER A 339 17.88 -23.30 7.18
C SER A 339 18.64 -22.53 8.27
N ARG A 340 18.02 -21.53 8.88
CA ARG A 340 18.62 -20.69 9.93
C ARG A 340 18.01 -20.94 11.29
N HIS A 341 16.68 -21.04 11.33
CA HIS A 341 15.93 -21.25 12.56
C HIS A 341 14.79 -22.24 12.30
N THR A 342 14.68 -23.22 13.17
CA THR A 342 13.50 -24.07 13.22
C THR A 342 12.38 -23.41 14.03
N ALA A 343 11.15 -23.93 13.97
CA ALA A 343 10.06 -23.45 14.80
C ALA A 343 10.36 -23.48 16.32
N PRO A 344 11.02 -24.51 16.88
CA PRO A 344 11.54 -24.50 18.26
C PRO A 344 12.55 -23.37 18.52
N ASP A 345 13.48 -23.08 17.58
CA ASP A 345 14.48 -22.01 17.74
C ASP A 345 13.81 -20.64 17.79
N LEU A 346 12.80 -20.39 16.93
CA LEU A 346 12.01 -19.15 16.99
C LEU A 346 11.40 -18.96 18.38
N ARG A 347 10.85 -20.00 18.96
CA ARG A 347 10.23 -19.96 20.28
C ARG A 347 11.23 -19.73 21.40
N SER A 348 12.37 -20.42 21.39
CA SER A 348 13.35 -20.37 22.48
C SER A 348 14.27 -19.17 22.42
N ALA A 349 14.74 -18.78 21.22
CA ALA A 349 15.74 -17.74 21.04
C ALA A 349 15.15 -16.39 20.63
N LEU A 350 14.17 -16.36 19.70
CA LEU A 350 13.69 -15.12 19.11
C LEU A 350 12.46 -14.54 19.81
N LEU A 351 11.55 -15.38 20.33
CA LEU A 351 10.34 -14.90 21.03
C LEU A 351 10.64 -13.99 22.23
N PRO A 352 11.62 -14.27 23.12
CA PRO A 352 11.93 -13.36 24.23
C PRO A 352 12.35 -11.98 23.74
N ARG A 353 13.14 -11.90 22.66
CA ARG A 353 13.62 -10.64 22.08
C ARG A 353 12.48 -9.88 21.40
N LEU A 354 11.62 -10.60 20.65
CA LEU A 354 10.42 -10.01 20.05
C LEU A 354 9.48 -9.43 21.13
N ARG A 355 9.27 -10.15 22.22
CA ARG A 355 8.47 -9.67 23.36
C ARG A 355 9.07 -8.41 23.99
N ALA A 356 10.38 -8.35 24.17
CA ALA A 356 11.06 -7.16 24.69
C ALA A 356 10.90 -5.96 23.75
N ALA A 357 11.03 -6.16 22.43
CA ALA A 357 10.82 -5.12 21.44
C ALA A 357 9.35 -4.65 21.40
N VAL A 358 8.39 -5.58 21.50
CA VAL A 358 6.95 -5.26 21.58
C VAL A 358 6.65 -4.45 22.85
N ALA A 359 7.19 -4.81 24.02
CA ALA A 359 7.02 -4.02 25.24
C ALA A 359 7.55 -2.59 25.07
N ALA A 360 8.69 -2.42 24.40
CA ALA A 360 9.20 -1.08 24.07
C ALA A 360 8.31 -0.33 23.07
N MET A 361 7.73 -1.03 22.08
CA MET A 361 6.74 -0.44 21.14
C MET A 361 5.48 0.03 21.88
N GLU A 362 4.98 -0.77 22.82
CA GLU A 362 3.82 -0.42 23.64
C GLU A 362 4.10 0.78 24.56
N ASP A 363 5.34 0.92 25.05
CA ASP A 363 5.77 2.10 25.82
C ASP A 363 5.84 3.35 24.94
N ASP A 364 6.41 3.23 23.74
CA ASP A 364 6.43 4.31 22.74
C ASP A 364 5.01 4.79 22.39
N LEU A 365 4.04 3.86 22.25
CA LEU A 365 2.64 4.21 22.02
C LEU A 365 1.98 4.92 23.21
N ARG A 366 2.33 4.53 24.43
CA ARG A 366 1.80 5.13 25.68
C ARG A 366 2.31 6.53 25.89
N THR A 367 3.58 6.78 25.53
CA THR A 367 4.26 8.07 25.71
C THR A 367 4.21 8.96 24.48
N ALA A 368 3.61 8.46 23.37
CA ALA A 368 3.54 9.21 22.13
C ALA A 368 2.85 10.57 22.30
N PRO A 369 3.45 11.66 21.78
CA PRO A 369 2.83 12.98 21.85
C PRO A 369 1.49 12.99 21.07
N PRO A 370 0.56 13.89 21.44
CA PRO A 370 -0.66 14.09 20.66
C PRO A 370 -0.33 14.36 19.20
N ALA A 371 -1.15 13.79 18.30
CA ALA A 371 -0.97 14.06 16.87
C ALA A 371 -1.37 15.51 16.56
N HIS A 372 -0.50 16.23 15.88
CA HIS A 372 -0.79 17.57 15.38
C HIS A 372 -1.29 17.45 13.93
N PRO A 373 -2.52 17.90 13.62
CA PRO A 373 -3.02 17.85 12.27
C PRO A 373 -2.17 18.76 11.37
N GLY A 374 -1.54 18.18 10.36
CA GLY A 374 -0.90 18.93 9.29
C GLY A 374 -1.92 19.73 8.48
N PRO A 375 -1.49 20.63 7.59
CA PRO A 375 -2.40 21.39 6.73
C PRO A 375 -3.27 20.42 5.90
N PRO A 376 -4.57 20.72 5.73
CA PRO A 376 -5.41 19.94 4.82
C PRO A 376 -4.92 20.10 3.39
N PRO A 377 -5.20 19.13 2.50
CA PRO A 377 -4.89 19.30 1.08
C PRO A 377 -5.61 20.54 0.54
N ALA A 378 -4.83 21.47 -0.02
CA ALA A 378 -5.35 22.72 -0.53
C ALA A 378 -5.41 22.74 -2.07
N GLY A 379 -6.30 23.55 -2.64
CA GLY A 379 -6.31 23.85 -4.08
C GLY A 379 -7.04 22.84 -4.97
N LEU A 380 -7.68 21.80 -4.41
CA LEU A 380 -8.36 20.78 -5.20
C LEU A 380 -9.46 21.32 -6.12
N ALA A 381 -10.28 22.23 -5.63
CA ALA A 381 -11.37 22.82 -6.42
C ALA A 381 -10.84 23.62 -7.62
N VAL A 382 -9.73 24.34 -7.43
CA VAL A 382 -9.05 25.11 -8.50
C VAL A 382 -8.43 24.14 -9.51
N TRP A 383 -7.74 23.11 -9.03
CA TRP A 383 -7.12 22.10 -9.88
C TRP A 383 -8.16 21.32 -10.71
N THR A 384 -9.28 20.90 -10.12
CA THR A 384 -10.34 20.19 -10.86
C THR A 384 -10.99 21.09 -11.91
N GLY A 385 -11.15 22.37 -11.63
CA GLY A 385 -11.64 23.35 -12.60
C GLY A 385 -10.70 23.51 -13.81
N ALA A 386 -9.41 23.68 -13.56
CA ALA A 386 -8.39 23.76 -14.60
C ALA A 386 -8.31 22.48 -15.44
N SER A 387 -8.31 21.32 -14.80
CA SER A 387 -8.27 20.02 -15.48
C SER A 387 -9.51 19.76 -16.35
N LYS A 388 -10.69 20.25 -15.92
CA LYS A 388 -11.92 20.17 -16.70
C LYS A 388 -11.87 21.09 -17.93
N GLN A 389 -11.23 22.24 -17.84
CA GLN A 389 -11.04 23.14 -18.99
C GLN A 389 -10.09 22.55 -20.02
N GLU A 390 -9.03 21.87 -19.56
CA GLU A 390 -8.01 21.26 -20.41
C GLU A 390 -8.50 19.98 -21.10
N LEU A 391 -9.10 19.03 -20.38
CA LEU A 391 -9.55 17.73 -20.89
C LEU A 391 -11.01 17.72 -21.37
N GLY A 392 -11.79 18.74 -21.08
CA GLY A 392 -13.18 18.85 -21.51
C GLY A 392 -14.05 17.66 -21.07
N ARG A 393 -14.67 16.98 -22.04
CA ARG A 393 -15.56 15.81 -21.80
C ARG A 393 -14.82 14.55 -21.40
N GLU A 394 -13.51 14.46 -21.59
CA GLU A 394 -12.69 13.32 -21.22
C GLU A 394 -12.39 13.29 -19.72
N PHE A 395 -12.42 14.44 -19.04
CA PHE A 395 -12.21 14.53 -17.62
C PHE A 395 -13.39 14.03 -16.79
N VAL A 396 -13.16 12.98 -16.00
CA VAL A 396 -14.16 12.39 -15.11
C VAL A 396 -14.05 13.03 -13.73
N GLU A 397 -14.64 14.21 -13.58
CA GLU A 397 -14.57 15.07 -12.39
C GLU A 397 -15.00 14.34 -11.10
N SER A 398 -16.01 13.45 -11.19
CA SER A 398 -16.50 12.69 -10.04
C SER A 398 -15.50 11.63 -9.55
N LEU A 399 -14.67 11.08 -10.44
CA LEU A 399 -13.55 10.21 -10.08
C LEU A 399 -12.48 11.01 -9.32
N ALA A 400 -12.01 12.10 -9.90
CA ALA A 400 -10.96 12.93 -9.31
C ALA A 400 -11.37 13.44 -7.91
N ARG A 401 -12.57 14.03 -7.80
CA ARG A 401 -13.11 14.51 -6.52
C ARG A 401 -13.30 13.40 -5.50
N GLY A 402 -13.77 12.23 -5.96
CA GLY A 402 -13.96 11.07 -5.10
C GLY A 402 -12.66 10.59 -4.49
N LEU A 403 -11.63 10.35 -5.29
CA LEU A 403 -10.32 9.88 -4.80
C LEU A 403 -9.67 10.86 -3.83
N THR A 404 -9.84 12.17 -4.04
CA THR A 404 -9.26 13.19 -3.15
C THR A 404 -9.92 13.20 -1.76
N VAL A 405 -11.12 12.64 -1.58
CA VAL A 405 -11.72 12.49 -0.24
C VAL A 405 -10.80 11.65 0.67
N LEU A 406 -10.10 10.68 0.14
CA LEU A 406 -9.16 9.86 0.92
C LEU A 406 -7.98 10.67 1.45
N THR A 407 -7.51 11.69 0.73
CA THR A 407 -6.39 12.55 1.17
C THR A 407 -6.77 13.57 2.25
N ALA A 408 -8.07 13.72 2.57
CA ALA A 408 -8.51 14.54 3.70
C ALA A 408 -8.02 13.97 5.05
N PHE A 409 -7.86 12.66 5.12
CA PHE A 409 -7.34 11.96 6.29
C PHE A 409 -5.81 12.07 6.37
N GLY A 410 -5.25 11.76 7.54
CA GLY A 410 -3.82 11.81 7.77
C GLY A 410 -3.49 11.95 9.25
N GLU A 411 -2.27 12.32 9.57
CA GLU A 411 -1.84 12.53 10.95
C GLU A 411 -2.71 13.60 11.64
N GLY A 412 -3.21 13.27 12.84
CA GLY A 412 -4.16 14.11 13.58
C GLY A 412 -5.57 14.18 12.97
N ARG A 413 -5.81 13.46 11.88
CA ARG A 413 -7.09 13.40 11.17
C ARG A 413 -7.48 11.94 10.88
N ALA A 414 -7.41 11.08 11.89
CA ALA A 414 -7.73 9.65 11.78
C ALA A 414 -9.23 9.41 11.62
N ALA A 415 -10.06 10.25 12.23
CA ALA A 415 -11.51 10.19 12.14
C ALA A 415 -12.05 11.60 11.87
N LEU A 416 -12.88 11.74 10.84
CA LEU A 416 -13.41 13.03 10.38
C LEU A 416 -14.91 12.95 10.18
N THR A 417 -15.62 14.01 10.56
CA THR A 417 -17.04 14.19 10.20
C THR A 417 -17.19 14.55 8.73
N LEU A 418 -18.39 14.33 8.17
CA LEU A 418 -18.71 14.76 6.80
C LEU A 418 -18.41 16.25 6.55
N THR A 419 -18.63 17.10 7.57
CA THR A 419 -18.38 18.55 7.44
C THR A 419 -16.88 18.86 7.35
N GLU A 420 -16.06 18.19 8.15
CA GLU A 420 -14.59 18.35 8.11
C GLU A 420 -14.02 17.85 6.78
N ILE A 421 -14.49 16.71 6.29
CA ILE A 421 -14.08 16.18 4.97
C ILE A 421 -14.46 17.15 3.86
N ALA A 422 -15.71 17.65 3.85
CA ALA A 422 -16.14 18.63 2.85
C ALA A 422 -15.29 19.91 2.87
N ARG A 423 -14.97 20.40 4.07
CA ARG A 423 -14.09 21.58 4.25
C ARG A 423 -12.66 21.29 3.79
N ALA A 424 -12.08 20.18 4.20
CA ALA A 424 -10.69 19.81 3.85
C ALA A 424 -10.50 19.64 2.34
N THR A 425 -11.52 19.11 1.64
CA THR A 425 -11.47 18.84 0.20
C THR A 425 -12.00 19.99 -0.66
N GLY A 426 -12.66 20.99 -0.07
CA GLY A 426 -13.36 22.04 -0.81
C GLY A 426 -14.61 21.56 -1.56
N LEU A 427 -15.13 20.36 -1.22
CA LEU A 427 -16.32 19.79 -1.84
C LEU A 427 -17.60 20.27 -1.14
N THR A 428 -18.74 20.23 -1.88
CA THR A 428 -20.03 20.36 -1.23
C THR A 428 -20.29 19.15 -0.32
N ARG A 429 -21.05 19.33 0.77
CA ARG A 429 -21.44 18.22 1.67
C ARG A 429 -22.12 17.07 0.91
N ALA A 430 -22.96 17.38 -0.09
CA ALA A 430 -23.60 16.36 -0.92
C ALA A 430 -22.60 15.55 -1.73
N SER A 431 -21.62 16.20 -2.35
CA SER A 431 -20.55 15.51 -3.12
C SER A 431 -19.66 14.65 -2.21
N ALA A 432 -19.25 15.19 -1.06
CA ALA A 432 -18.46 14.45 -0.08
C ALA A 432 -19.23 13.23 0.46
N ARG A 433 -20.56 13.37 0.77
CA ARG A 433 -21.40 12.27 1.22
C ARG A 433 -21.49 11.15 0.19
N ARG A 434 -21.75 11.46 -1.08
CA ARG A 434 -21.83 10.46 -2.15
C ARG A 434 -20.49 9.74 -2.37
N ALA A 435 -19.37 10.45 -2.28
CA ALA A 435 -18.04 9.86 -2.35
C ALA A 435 -17.80 8.92 -1.14
N LEU A 436 -18.18 9.31 0.07
CA LEU A 436 -18.06 8.47 1.27
C LEU A 436 -18.91 7.19 1.17
N ILE A 437 -20.17 7.28 0.73
CA ILE A 437 -21.02 6.10 0.47
C ILE A 437 -20.34 5.16 -0.54
N THR A 438 -19.73 5.73 -1.58
CA THR A 438 -18.99 4.95 -2.59
C THR A 438 -17.76 4.28 -2.00
N HIS A 439 -16.98 5.00 -1.19
CA HIS A 439 -15.80 4.46 -0.52
C HIS A 439 -16.15 3.43 0.54
N GLU A 440 -17.24 3.62 1.27
CA GLU A 440 -17.77 2.65 2.22
C GLU A 440 -18.18 1.37 1.51
N HIS A 441 -18.92 1.46 0.40
CA HIS A 441 -19.25 0.31 -0.44
C HIS A 441 -17.99 -0.37 -1.00
N ALA A 442 -16.97 0.38 -1.43
CA ALA A 442 -15.68 -0.15 -1.86
C ALA A 442 -14.79 -0.65 -0.70
N GLY A 443 -15.21 -0.43 0.54
CA GLY A 443 -14.52 -0.84 1.76
C GLY A 443 -13.26 -0.04 2.10
N LEU A 444 -13.09 1.13 1.52
CA LEU A 444 -11.93 2.01 1.75
C LEU A 444 -12.11 2.92 2.97
N VAL A 445 -13.36 3.17 3.33
CA VAL A 445 -13.76 3.98 4.48
C VAL A 445 -14.77 3.21 5.31
N ALA A 446 -14.72 3.36 6.61
CA ALA A 446 -15.71 2.82 7.54
C ALA A 446 -16.31 3.94 8.40
N PRO A 447 -17.62 3.84 8.75
CA PRO A 447 -18.19 4.71 9.76
C PRO A 447 -17.54 4.42 11.12
N ALA A 448 -17.34 5.46 11.90
CA ALA A 448 -16.78 5.41 13.23
C ALA A 448 -17.76 6.06 14.23
N PRO A 449 -17.60 5.89 15.55
CA PRO A 449 -18.40 6.57 16.56
C PRO A 449 -18.47 8.08 16.30
N ASP A 450 -19.47 8.74 16.87
CA ASP A 450 -19.67 10.19 16.81
C ASP A 450 -19.92 10.73 15.38
N ARG A 451 -20.50 9.90 14.49
CA ARG A 451 -20.80 10.25 13.09
C ARG A 451 -19.54 10.67 12.31
N THR A 452 -18.40 10.11 12.66
CA THR A 452 -17.14 10.27 11.93
C THR A 452 -16.93 9.11 10.96
N TYR A 453 -15.95 9.27 10.08
CA TYR A 453 -15.47 8.26 9.14
C TYR A 453 -13.97 8.08 9.34
N ALA A 454 -13.49 6.85 9.15
CA ALA A 454 -12.07 6.51 9.19
C ALA A 454 -11.67 5.72 7.95
N LEU A 455 -10.41 5.84 7.53
CA LEU A 455 -9.86 4.99 6.46
C LEU A 455 -9.68 3.55 6.98
N THR A 456 -9.83 2.60 6.08
CA THR A 456 -9.54 1.19 6.34
C THR A 456 -8.18 0.80 5.77
N PRO A 457 -7.56 -0.32 6.19
CA PRO A 457 -6.34 -0.85 5.59
C PRO A 457 -6.44 -1.10 4.08
N ARG A 458 -7.65 -1.29 3.56
CA ARG A 458 -7.92 -1.51 2.13
C ARG A 458 -7.52 -0.36 1.22
N VAL A 459 -7.35 0.85 1.75
CA VAL A 459 -6.81 1.97 0.96
C VAL A 459 -5.45 1.60 0.37
N LEU A 460 -4.67 0.76 1.05
CA LEU A 460 -3.39 0.26 0.54
C LEU A 460 -3.53 -0.64 -0.70
N SER A 461 -4.72 -1.18 -0.99
CA SER A 461 -4.97 -1.92 -2.24
C SER A 461 -5.01 -1.04 -3.49
N LEU A 462 -4.90 0.28 -3.34
CA LEU A 462 -4.89 1.24 -4.44
C LEU A 462 -3.45 1.59 -4.82
N GLY A 463 -2.71 0.65 -5.39
CA GLY A 463 -1.38 0.87 -5.95
C GLY A 463 -0.22 0.75 -4.96
N PHE A 464 -0.46 0.63 -3.66
CA PHE A 464 0.62 0.69 -2.69
C PHE A 464 1.62 -0.49 -2.78
N PRO A 465 1.20 -1.78 -2.88
CA PRO A 465 2.12 -2.90 -2.92
C PRO A 465 3.16 -2.84 -4.05
N PRO A 466 2.80 -2.69 -5.34
CA PRO A 466 3.81 -2.60 -6.40
C PRO A 466 4.69 -1.36 -6.25
N LEU A 467 4.13 -0.21 -5.84
CA LEU A 467 4.87 1.05 -5.72
C LEU A 467 5.78 1.09 -4.47
N SER A 468 5.53 0.29 -3.44
CA SER A 468 6.34 0.27 -2.21
C SER A 468 7.77 -0.23 -2.42
N ARG A 469 8.07 -0.82 -3.57
CA ARG A 469 9.41 -1.28 -3.97
C ARG A 469 10.05 -0.44 -5.08
N THR A 470 9.38 0.63 -5.51
CA THR A 470 9.92 1.50 -6.56
C THR A 470 11.24 2.09 -6.11
N SER A 471 12.25 1.99 -6.98
CA SER A 471 13.59 2.55 -6.76
C SER A 471 13.69 3.99 -7.28
N LEU A 472 14.69 4.73 -6.84
CA LEU A 472 14.94 6.09 -7.33
C LEU A 472 15.21 6.14 -8.84
N PRO A 473 15.97 5.21 -9.45
CA PRO A 473 16.09 5.13 -10.90
C PRO A 473 14.76 4.98 -11.63
N GLU A 474 13.85 4.14 -11.13
CA GLU A 474 12.52 3.95 -11.72
C GLU A 474 11.64 5.21 -11.60
N ILE A 475 11.74 5.93 -10.49
CA ILE A 475 11.09 7.24 -10.32
C ILE A 475 11.65 8.25 -11.32
N ALA A 476 12.97 8.33 -11.45
CA ALA A 476 13.65 9.34 -12.27
C ALA A 476 13.54 9.09 -13.78
N GLN A 477 13.52 7.83 -14.23
CA GLN A 477 13.63 7.47 -15.64
C GLN A 477 12.61 8.18 -16.56
N PRO A 478 11.30 8.30 -16.23
CA PRO A 478 10.34 9.01 -17.05
C PRO A 478 10.64 10.49 -17.19
N HIS A 479 11.08 11.11 -16.09
CA HIS A 479 11.42 12.54 -16.06
C HIS A 479 12.70 12.81 -16.88
N LEU A 480 13.71 11.92 -16.79
CA LEU A 480 14.91 11.99 -17.61
C LEU A 480 14.60 11.84 -19.10
N THR A 481 13.69 10.94 -19.46
CA THR A 481 13.24 10.75 -20.86
C THR A 481 12.57 12.00 -21.39
N THR A 482 11.68 12.63 -20.61
CA THR A 482 11.03 13.88 -20.95
C THR A 482 12.05 15.02 -21.08
N LEU A 483 12.99 15.14 -20.14
CA LEU A 483 14.05 16.14 -20.16
C LEU A 483 14.92 16.01 -21.42
N ALA A 484 15.41 14.79 -21.68
CA ALA A 484 16.24 14.52 -22.86
C ALA A 484 15.52 14.84 -24.18
N GLY A 485 14.21 14.55 -24.26
CA GLY A 485 13.36 14.90 -25.40
C GLY A 485 13.20 16.42 -25.60
N ARG A 486 13.07 17.19 -24.51
CA ARG A 486 12.91 18.65 -24.57
C ARG A 486 14.20 19.38 -24.96
N VAL A 487 15.31 18.99 -24.33
CA VAL A 487 16.59 19.68 -24.55
C VAL A 487 17.40 19.08 -25.70
N HIS A 488 17.00 17.91 -26.22
CA HIS A 488 17.70 17.15 -27.25
C HIS A 488 19.14 16.79 -26.88
N GLU A 489 19.42 16.59 -25.58
CA GLU A 489 20.71 16.21 -25.02
C GLU A 489 20.57 14.98 -24.11
N SER A 490 21.67 14.30 -23.79
CA SER A 490 21.63 13.16 -22.87
C SER A 490 21.43 13.63 -21.44
N ALA A 491 20.45 13.04 -20.76
CA ALA A 491 20.19 13.23 -19.34
C ALA A 491 20.49 11.96 -18.55
N ALA A 492 21.02 12.10 -17.33
CA ALA A 492 21.32 10.95 -16.49
C ALA A 492 21.16 11.25 -15.00
N LEU A 493 20.96 10.19 -14.22
CA LEU A 493 20.96 10.17 -12.76
C LEU A 493 22.18 9.38 -12.29
N ALA A 494 22.87 9.89 -11.27
CA ALA A 494 23.93 9.15 -10.60
C ALA A 494 23.87 9.32 -9.09
N VAL A 495 24.47 8.36 -8.40
CA VAL A 495 24.65 8.32 -6.95
C VAL A 495 26.12 8.27 -6.60
N LEU A 496 26.48 8.62 -5.38
CA LEU A 496 27.85 8.51 -4.89
C LEU A 496 28.10 7.07 -4.44
N SER A 497 29.30 6.55 -4.71
CA SER A 497 29.76 5.27 -4.16
C SER A 497 29.87 5.35 -2.63
N ASP A 498 29.89 4.20 -1.97
CA ASP A 498 30.00 4.12 -0.50
C ASP A 498 31.31 4.78 0.00
N THR A 499 32.41 4.68 -0.77
CA THR A 499 33.70 5.33 -0.47
C THR A 499 33.67 6.84 -0.71
N GLY A 500 32.76 7.32 -1.55
CA GLY A 500 32.66 8.73 -1.93
C GLY A 500 33.66 9.17 -3.03
N ASP A 501 34.44 8.26 -3.58
CA ASP A 501 35.46 8.58 -4.59
C ASP A 501 34.90 8.60 -6.01
N GLU A 502 33.85 7.83 -6.26
CA GLU A 502 33.23 7.63 -7.56
C GLU A 502 31.74 7.94 -7.53
N ILE A 503 31.20 8.29 -8.67
CA ILE A 503 29.76 8.24 -8.94
C ILE A 503 29.44 6.97 -9.71
N GLN A 504 28.21 6.47 -9.54
CA GLN A 504 27.63 5.40 -10.35
C GLN A 504 26.38 5.90 -11.05
N TYR A 505 26.34 5.75 -12.37
CA TYR A 505 25.15 6.04 -13.15
C TYR A 505 24.07 4.98 -12.91
N THR A 506 22.88 5.42 -12.48
CA THR A 506 21.76 4.53 -12.12
C THR A 506 20.56 4.64 -13.06
N ALA A 507 20.41 5.77 -13.77
CA ALA A 507 19.41 5.94 -14.83
C ALA A 507 19.95 6.86 -15.93
N ARG A 508 19.44 6.70 -17.17
CA ARG A 508 19.87 7.49 -18.33
C ARG A 508 18.81 7.56 -19.41
N ALA A 509 18.69 8.73 -20.03
CA ALA A 509 17.92 8.95 -21.24
C ALA A 509 18.82 9.58 -22.35
N ALA A 510 18.71 9.07 -23.56
CA ALA A 510 19.48 9.58 -24.69
C ALA A 510 18.75 10.73 -25.40
N GLY A 511 19.48 11.77 -25.80
CA GLY A 511 18.93 12.94 -26.51
C GLY A 511 18.70 12.75 -28.02
N GLY A 512 18.79 11.50 -28.53
CA GLY A 512 18.53 11.20 -29.93
C GLY A 512 19.59 11.69 -30.94
N ARG A 513 20.80 12.05 -30.47
CA ARG A 513 21.88 12.59 -31.31
C ARG A 513 22.95 11.56 -31.66
N VAL A 514 23.58 11.73 -32.82
CA VAL A 514 24.68 10.87 -33.30
C VAL A 514 25.92 10.99 -32.40
N LEU A 515 26.24 12.21 -31.96
CA LEU A 515 27.35 12.49 -31.05
C LEU A 515 26.84 12.65 -29.62
N SER A 516 26.99 11.63 -28.80
CA SER A 516 26.60 11.63 -27.38
C SER A 516 27.67 10.90 -26.55
N ALA A 517 27.81 11.32 -25.28
CA ALA A 517 28.68 10.63 -24.35
C ALA A 517 28.29 9.14 -24.22
N ARG A 518 29.21 8.23 -24.41
CA ARG A 518 28.98 6.77 -24.29
C ARG A 518 29.05 6.32 -22.82
N VAL A 519 28.10 6.77 -22.03
CA VAL A 519 27.95 6.33 -20.64
C VAL A 519 26.74 5.38 -20.57
N THR A 520 26.87 4.27 -19.89
CA THR A 520 25.79 3.29 -19.64
C THR A 520 25.44 3.25 -18.16
N VAL A 521 24.24 2.79 -17.83
CA VAL A 521 23.86 2.49 -16.45
C VAL A 521 24.88 1.49 -15.88
N GLY A 522 25.33 1.72 -14.65
CA GLY A 522 26.38 0.97 -13.99
C GLY A 522 27.80 1.54 -14.21
N THR A 523 28.01 2.45 -15.18
CA THR A 523 29.30 3.12 -15.35
C THR A 523 29.69 3.88 -14.09
N ARG A 524 30.96 3.81 -13.72
CA ARG A 524 31.56 4.56 -12.61
C ARG A 524 32.58 5.55 -13.13
N LEU A 525 32.60 6.75 -12.56
CA LEU A 525 33.53 7.80 -12.89
C LEU A 525 34.00 8.52 -11.60
N PRO A 526 35.22 9.11 -11.60
CA PRO A 526 35.70 9.87 -10.44
C PRO A 526 34.75 11.02 -10.07
N ALA A 527 34.31 11.07 -8.81
CA ALA A 527 33.33 12.04 -8.38
C ALA A 527 33.81 13.48 -8.53
N HIS A 528 35.08 13.78 -8.21
CA HIS A 528 35.62 15.13 -8.26
C HIS A 528 35.72 15.70 -9.69
N ALA A 529 35.81 14.84 -10.71
CA ALA A 529 35.99 15.22 -12.10
C ALA A 529 34.65 15.41 -12.86
N THR A 530 33.54 15.05 -12.26
CA THR A 530 32.19 15.11 -12.90
C THR A 530 31.29 16.16 -12.27
N ALA A 531 30.41 16.77 -13.05
CA ALA A 531 29.40 17.70 -12.52
C ALA A 531 28.47 17.01 -11.50
N LEU A 532 28.02 15.77 -11.79
CA LEU A 532 27.25 14.93 -10.88
C LEU A 532 27.95 14.73 -9.55
N GLY A 533 29.21 14.32 -9.59
CA GLY A 533 29.97 14.06 -8.38
C GLY A 533 30.27 15.32 -7.56
N ARG A 534 30.53 16.45 -8.20
CA ARG A 534 30.69 17.73 -7.49
C ARG A 534 29.43 18.14 -6.72
N VAL A 535 28.25 17.93 -7.30
CA VAL A 535 26.97 18.16 -6.60
C VAL A 535 26.81 17.24 -5.40
N LEU A 536 27.11 15.95 -5.56
CA LEU A 536 27.02 14.95 -4.49
C LEU A 536 28.04 15.20 -3.37
N LEU A 537 29.28 15.53 -3.73
CA LEU A 537 30.33 15.86 -2.78
C LEU A 537 30.06 17.17 -2.03
N ALA A 538 29.43 18.16 -2.68
CA ALA A 538 29.12 19.45 -2.08
C ALA A 538 28.17 19.36 -0.87
N ASP A 539 27.37 18.29 -0.74
CA ASP A 539 26.47 18.07 0.42
C ASP A 539 27.19 17.46 1.63
N ARG A 540 28.41 16.94 1.46
CA ARG A 540 29.17 16.30 2.56
C ARG A 540 29.67 17.35 3.56
N PRO A 541 29.80 16.98 4.86
CA PRO A 541 30.28 17.90 5.90
C PRO A 541 31.67 18.49 5.62
N ASP A 542 32.56 17.71 5.01
CA ASP A 542 33.93 18.06 4.67
C ASP A 542 34.09 18.93 3.40
N ALA A 543 33.01 19.11 2.64
CA ALA A 543 33.00 19.88 1.39
C ALA A 543 33.40 21.36 1.57
N THR A 544 33.25 21.92 2.76
CA THR A 544 33.59 23.33 3.06
C THR A 544 35.06 23.66 2.89
N ALA A 545 35.94 22.65 2.94
CA ALA A 545 37.39 22.81 2.71
C ALA A 545 37.75 23.10 1.23
N SER A 546 36.90 22.68 0.29
CA SER A 546 37.11 22.90 -1.16
C SER A 546 36.39 24.16 -1.63
N PRO A 547 37.05 25.16 -2.20
CA PRO A 547 36.40 26.34 -2.79
C PRO A 547 35.40 26.00 -3.89
N VAL A 548 35.72 24.97 -4.71
CA VAL A 548 34.85 24.50 -5.80
C VAL A 548 33.57 23.92 -5.25
N LEU A 549 33.64 23.03 -4.26
CA LEU A 549 32.45 22.40 -3.68
C LEU A 549 31.59 23.40 -2.89
N ARG A 550 32.22 24.37 -2.22
CA ARG A 550 31.50 25.44 -1.52
C ARG A 550 30.67 26.27 -2.52
N ARG A 551 31.27 26.67 -3.65
CA ARG A 551 30.57 27.38 -4.71
C ARG A 551 29.41 26.56 -5.26
N VAL A 552 29.59 25.28 -5.53
CA VAL A 552 28.53 24.36 -5.97
C VAL A 552 27.38 24.31 -4.96
N ARG A 553 27.67 24.28 -3.67
CA ARG A 553 26.66 24.31 -2.60
C ARG A 553 25.87 25.62 -2.60
N GLU A 554 26.56 26.76 -2.77
CA GLU A 554 25.95 28.10 -2.78
C GLU A 554 25.08 28.32 -4.04
N GLU A 555 25.56 27.92 -5.22
CA GLU A 555 24.86 28.07 -6.50
C GLU A 555 23.76 27.02 -6.73
N GLY A 556 23.84 25.88 -6.01
CA GLY A 556 22.89 24.76 -6.13
C GLY A 556 23.03 23.98 -7.45
N HIS A 557 24.14 24.12 -8.14
CA HIS A 557 24.47 23.38 -9.36
C HIS A 557 25.98 23.29 -9.57
N ALA A 558 26.40 22.33 -10.39
CA ALA A 558 27.79 22.22 -10.84
C ALA A 558 27.85 22.26 -12.38
N LEU A 559 28.85 22.93 -12.90
CA LEU A 559 29.21 22.90 -14.31
C LEU A 559 30.65 22.38 -14.43
N VAL A 560 30.87 21.44 -15.36
CA VAL A 560 32.16 20.92 -15.77
C VAL A 560 32.26 21.13 -17.27
N ASP A 561 33.31 21.85 -17.70
CA ASP A 561 33.53 22.23 -19.09
C ASP A 561 34.88 21.72 -19.54
N GLU A 562 34.88 20.65 -20.34
CA GLU A 562 36.06 20.00 -20.93
C GLU A 562 37.11 19.47 -19.91
N GLU A 563 36.79 19.41 -18.61
CA GLU A 563 37.72 18.94 -17.57
C GLU A 563 37.83 17.41 -17.52
N LEU A 564 36.75 16.69 -17.83
CA LEU A 564 36.74 15.22 -17.85
C LEU A 564 37.23 14.68 -19.21
N GLU A 565 36.77 15.29 -20.29
CA GLU A 565 37.09 14.92 -21.67
C GLU A 565 36.94 16.16 -22.56
N ALA A 566 37.89 16.37 -23.48
CA ALA A 566 37.85 17.48 -24.44
C ALA A 566 36.53 17.44 -25.26
N GLY A 567 35.85 18.57 -25.37
CA GLY A 567 34.56 18.68 -26.05
C GLY A 567 33.37 18.28 -25.22
N LEU A 568 33.53 17.79 -23.99
CA LEU A 568 32.40 17.41 -23.11
C LEU A 568 32.08 18.51 -22.09
N ARG A 569 30.84 18.99 -22.10
CA ARG A 569 30.30 19.91 -21.10
C ARG A 569 29.14 19.25 -20.38
N ALA A 570 29.07 19.37 -19.06
CA ALA A 570 28.00 18.83 -18.25
C ALA A 570 27.54 19.81 -17.17
N VAL A 571 26.22 19.90 -16.99
CA VAL A 571 25.59 20.66 -15.90
C VAL A 571 24.79 19.69 -15.05
N ALA A 572 24.93 19.78 -13.72
CA ALA A 572 24.22 18.91 -12.77
C ALA A 572 23.57 19.69 -11.64
N VAL A 573 22.45 19.14 -11.13
CA VAL A 573 21.73 19.64 -9.96
C VAL A 573 21.47 18.50 -8.97
N PRO A 574 21.31 18.80 -7.65
CA PRO A 574 21.02 17.79 -6.64
C PRO A 574 19.58 17.28 -6.75
N VAL A 575 19.39 16.03 -6.29
CA VAL A 575 18.09 15.43 -5.95
C VAL A 575 18.09 15.13 -4.46
N ARG A 576 17.12 15.68 -3.73
CA ARG A 576 17.06 15.63 -2.27
C ARG A 576 15.95 14.71 -1.79
N ASP A 577 16.25 14.01 -0.71
CA ASP A 577 15.23 13.22 0.01
C ASP A 577 14.32 14.12 0.87
N ARG A 578 13.38 13.50 1.57
CA ARG A 578 12.45 14.19 2.48
C ARG A 578 13.15 14.93 3.64
N ALA A 579 14.34 14.48 4.04
CA ALA A 579 15.14 15.11 5.08
C ALA A 579 16.02 16.27 4.53
N GLY A 580 15.94 16.55 3.24
CA GLY A 580 16.73 17.57 2.56
C GLY A 580 18.14 17.14 2.20
N ARG A 581 18.52 15.87 2.42
CA ARG A 581 19.85 15.33 2.10
C ARG A 581 19.93 15.04 0.60
N VAL A 582 21.06 15.33 -0.03
CA VAL A 582 21.29 14.96 -1.42
C VAL A 582 21.55 13.44 -1.52
N VAL A 583 20.63 12.74 -2.18
CA VAL A 583 20.69 11.28 -2.36
C VAL A 583 21.12 10.87 -3.77
N ALA A 584 20.98 11.77 -4.74
CA ALA A 584 21.42 11.60 -6.12
C ALA A 584 21.67 12.96 -6.77
N ALA A 585 22.19 12.96 -7.98
CA ALA A 585 22.29 14.13 -8.84
C ALA A 585 21.76 13.80 -10.24
N VAL A 586 21.15 14.79 -10.89
CA VAL A 586 20.71 14.73 -12.30
C VAL A 586 21.57 15.66 -13.12
N ASN A 587 21.99 15.21 -14.30
CA ASN A 587 22.74 16.05 -15.23
C ASN A 587 22.18 16.05 -16.65
N ILE A 588 22.63 17.04 -17.40
CA ILE A 588 22.65 17.05 -18.87
C ILE A 588 24.09 17.10 -19.32
N ALA A 589 24.45 16.23 -20.26
CA ALA A 589 25.75 16.20 -20.91
C ALA A 589 25.62 16.52 -22.39
N MET A 590 26.45 17.43 -22.89
CA MET A 590 26.43 17.94 -24.26
C MET A 590 27.85 18.20 -24.78
N HIS A 591 27.96 18.43 -26.09
CA HIS A 591 29.24 18.86 -26.69
C HIS A 591 29.47 20.36 -26.44
N ALA A 592 30.71 20.75 -26.01
CA ALA A 592 31.08 22.13 -25.67
C ALA A 592 30.92 23.12 -26.84
N ALA A 593 31.08 22.67 -28.08
CA ALA A 593 30.95 23.52 -29.27
C ALA A 593 29.50 24.02 -29.55
N ARG A 594 28.49 23.65 -28.72
CA ARG A 594 27.08 24.01 -28.93
C ARG A 594 26.67 25.36 -28.38
N GLY A 595 27.57 26.13 -27.90
CA GLY A 595 27.34 27.46 -27.37
C GLY A 595 28.27 27.79 -26.23
N THR A 596 28.17 28.99 -25.74
CA THR A 596 28.93 29.45 -24.57
C THR A 596 28.43 28.76 -23.29
N THR A 597 29.20 28.80 -22.24
CA THR A 597 28.81 28.31 -20.91
C THR A 597 27.57 29.02 -20.40
N GLU A 598 27.45 30.35 -20.62
CA GLU A 598 26.31 31.16 -20.18
C GLU A 598 25.02 30.80 -20.93
N GLU A 599 25.10 30.63 -22.26
CA GLU A 599 23.96 30.18 -23.07
C GLU A 599 23.50 28.78 -22.67
N CYS A 600 24.45 27.90 -22.35
CA CYS A 600 24.16 26.56 -21.85
C CYS A 600 23.40 26.60 -20.52
N LEU A 601 23.90 27.34 -19.54
CA LEU A 601 23.24 27.48 -18.24
C LEU A 601 21.86 28.11 -18.38
N THR A 602 21.71 29.16 -19.16
CA THR A 602 20.41 29.83 -19.36
C THR A 602 19.36 28.90 -19.94
N ARG A 603 19.75 28.01 -20.88
CA ARG A 603 18.85 27.07 -21.54
C ARG A 603 18.55 25.83 -20.71
N VAL A 604 19.56 25.26 -20.06
CA VAL A 604 19.52 23.89 -19.52
C VAL A 604 19.19 23.86 -18.02
N LEU A 605 19.72 24.81 -17.26
CA LEU A 605 19.56 24.82 -15.80
C LEU A 605 18.11 24.91 -15.30
N PRO A 606 17.21 25.72 -15.91
CA PRO A 606 15.80 25.74 -15.52
C PRO A 606 15.11 24.39 -15.74
N GLU A 607 15.36 23.73 -16.87
CA GLU A 607 14.79 22.40 -17.19
C GLU A 607 15.32 21.31 -16.26
N LEU A 608 16.63 21.37 -15.92
CA LEU A 608 17.25 20.46 -14.96
C LEU A 608 16.63 20.62 -13.56
N ARG A 609 16.49 21.86 -13.07
CA ARG A 609 15.89 22.15 -11.77
C ARG A 609 14.44 21.66 -11.73
N HIS A 610 13.66 21.99 -12.75
CA HIS A 610 12.29 21.50 -12.85
C HIS A 610 12.19 19.96 -12.81
N THR A 611 13.09 19.28 -13.52
CA THR A 611 13.15 17.82 -13.52
C THR A 611 13.53 17.27 -12.15
N ALA A 612 14.52 17.87 -11.47
CA ALA A 612 14.89 17.48 -10.10
C ALA A 612 13.71 17.69 -9.13
N ASP A 613 12.99 18.81 -9.21
CA ASP A 613 11.81 19.10 -8.39
C ASP A 613 10.71 18.04 -8.56
N LEU A 614 10.46 17.56 -9.80
CA LEU A 614 9.49 16.49 -10.07
C LEU A 614 9.93 15.17 -9.46
N VAL A 615 11.21 14.78 -9.64
CA VAL A 615 11.77 13.56 -9.03
C VAL A 615 11.70 13.64 -7.51
N GLU A 616 12.06 14.78 -6.90
CA GLU A 616 11.98 14.99 -5.46
C GLU A 616 10.54 14.94 -4.92
N ALA A 617 9.57 15.45 -5.68
CA ALA A 617 8.15 15.39 -5.30
C ALA A 617 7.67 13.95 -5.23
N GLU A 618 7.96 13.12 -6.23
CA GLU A 618 7.61 11.70 -6.24
C GLU A 618 8.41 10.92 -5.19
N LEU A 619 9.69 11.20 -5.02
CA LEU A 619 10.53 10.58 -3.98
C LEU A 619 10.02 10.87 -2.57
N ARG A 620 9.53 12.07 -2.30
CA ARG A 620 8.91 12.44 -1.00
C ARG A 620 7.64 11.66 -0.73
N VAL A 621 6.85 11.37 -1.75
CA VAL A 621 5.62 10.56 -1.61
C VAL A 621 5.98 9.09 -1.40
N ALA A 622 6.83 8.52 -2.27
CA ALA A 622 7.24 7.12 -2.19
C ALA A 622 8.03 6.82 -0.91
N GLY A 623 8.93 7.72 -0.51
CA GLY A 623 9.79 7.58 0.66
C GLY A 623 9.14 7.91 2.00
N ARG A 624 7.82 8.17 2.05
CA ARG A 624 7.18 8.57 3.31
C ARG A 624 7.14 7.46 4.35
N PHE A 625 6.81 6.25 3.93
CA PHE A 625 6.70 5.05 4.78
C PHE A 625 7.45 3.84 4.22
N CYS A 626 8.13 4.02 3.10
CA CYS A 626 8.95 2.98 2.45
C CYS A 626 10.39 3.46 2.32
N ARG A 627 11.34 2.53 2.31
CA ARG A 627 12.72 2.83 1.92
C ARG A 627 12.82 2.75 0.40
N VAL A 628 13.06 3.88 -0.25
CA VAL A 628 13.33 3.92 -1.69
C VAL A 628 14.78 3.55 -1.93
N ALA A 629 15.02 2.48 -2.70
CA ALA A 629 16.37 2.10 -3.09
C ALA A 629 16.96 3.16 -4.04
N VAL A 630 18.19 3.58 -3.79
CA VAL A 630 18.88 4.58 -4.64
C VAL A 630 19.65 3.95 -5.79
N VAL A 631 19.85 2.61 -5.73
CA VAL A 631 20.50 1.78 -6.77
C VAL A 631 19.63 0.59 -7.09
#